data_acf91a640303584fcdd91bba60cddfd8
#
_entry.id   acf91a640303584fcdd91bba60cddfd8
#
_cell.length_a   1.000
_cell.length_b   1.000
_cell.length_c   1.000
_cell.angle_alpha   90.00
_cell.angle_beta   90.00
_cell.angle_gamma   90.00
#
_symmetry.space_group_name_H-M   'P 1'
#
loop_
_entity.id
_entity.type
_entity.pdbx_description
1 polymer ?
#
loop_
_entity_poly.entity_id
_entity_poly.type
_entity_poly.pdbx_seq_one_letter_code
_entity_poly.pdbx_strand_id
1 'polypeptide(L)'
;METKIQKLKKFNLIMGTVHLIQGGLLFWLGTVVNSDFVVPITLTQLVGVGSPNDPSSFALVPELEIWTEVTNFGPAVATFLLASAVAHYLISGPFYKKYKEDLSKGINKVRWIEYSISASVMIVLIALLVGIYDIWALAGIFFMNAAMCWFGWMMEVHNQYTEKVDWTSYIMGCLVGVTPWVFIFINLIGDGVATDSNPQGVPQFVVWIFVSIFLFFNTFSINMILQYKQVGKWKDYL
;
A
#
# COMPACT_ATOMS: atom_id res chain seq x y z
N MET A 1 -16.21 26.99 -7.61
CA MET A 1 -14.91 26.27 -7.50
C MET A 1 -14.13 26.69 -6.27
N GLU A 2 -13.85 27.97 -6.02
CA GLU A 2 -13.05 28.46 -4.88
C GLU A 2 -13.54 27.98 -3.52
N THR A 3 -14.86 28.07 -3.26
CA THR A 3 -15.47 27.61 -2.00
C THR A 3 -15.29 26.09 -1.77
N LYS A 4 -15.34 25.27 -2.84
CA LYS A 4 -15.11 23.82 -2.75
C LYS A 4 -13.64 23.54 -2.38
N ILE A 5 -12.67 24.22 -2.99
CA ILE A 5 -11.24 24.07 -2.72
C ILE A 5 -10.89 24.52 -1.30
N GLN A 6 -11.52 25.60 -0.79
CA GLN A 6 -11.31 26.03 0.61
C GLN A 6 -11.86 25.00 1.62
N LYS A 7 -13.03 24.40 1.34
CA LYS A 7 -13.56 23.29 2.16
C LYS A 7 -12.60 22.10 2.15
N LEU A 8 -12.04 21.77 0.98
CA LEU A 8 -11.07 20.68 0.83
C LEU A 8 -9.78 20.96 1.61
N LYS A 9 -9.29 22.22 1.61
CA LYS A 9 -8.15 22.63 2.45
C LYS A 9 -8.42 22.35 3.93
N LYS A 10 -9.59 22.76 4.43
CA LYS A 10 -9.99 22.53 5.83
C LYS A 10 -10.11 21.03 6.12
N PHE A 11 -10.69 20.26 5.20
CA PHE A 11 -10.80 18.82 5.32
C PHE A 11 -9.42 18.15 5.37
N ASN A 12 -8.49 18.54 4.51
CA ASN A 12 -7.12 18.02 4.53
C ASN A 12 -6.40 18.33 5.85
N LEU A 13 -6.57 19.53 6.42
CA LEU A 13 -6.01 19.86 7.75
C LEU A 13 -6.56 18.94 8.84
N ILE A 14 -7.87 18.68 8.81
CA ILE A 14 -8.53 17.77 9.77
C ILE A 14 -7.97 16.36 9.59
N MET A 15 -7.92 15.84 8.36
CA MET A 15 -7.44 14.50 8.09
C MET A 15 -5.94 14.34 8.42
N GLY A 16 -5.12 15.35 8.13
CA GLY A 16 -3.72 15.37 8.55
C GLY A 16 -3.57 15.27 10.07
N THR A 17 -4.41 15.98 10.82
CA THR A 17 -4.41 15.91 12.29
C THR A 17 -4.88 14.55 12.80
N VAL A 18 -5.93 13.96 12.18
CA VAL A 18 -6.40 12.61 12.53
C VAL A 18 -5.31 11.57 12.29
N HIS A 19 -4.66 11.59 11.12
CA HIS A 19 -3.57 10.67 10.82
C HIS A 19 -2.35 10.87 11.72
N LEU A 20 -2.03 12.12 12.08
CA LEU A 20 -0.94 12.41 13.02
C LEU A 20 -1.23 11.82 14.42
N ILE A 21 -2.47 11.99 14.92
CA ILE A 21 -2.87 11.45 16.22
C ILE A 21 -2.86 9.92 16.18
N GLN A 22 -3.43 9.31 15.14
CA GLN A 22 -3.44 7.85 14.98
C GLN A 22 -2.02 7.28 14.86
N GLY A 23 -1.19 7.87 13.99
CA GLY A 23 0.20 7.44 13.81
C GLY A 23 1.04 7.63 15.07
N GLY A 24 0.90 8.78 15.75
CA GLY A 24 1.57 9.05 17.02
C GLY A 24 1.15 8.07 18.13
N LEU A 25 -0.15 7.75 18.22
CA LEU A 25 -0.66 6.78 19.18
C LEU A 25 -0.14 5.36 18.90
N LEU A 26 -0.16 4.92 17.65
CA LEU A 26 0.37 3.59 17.28
C LEU A 26 1.89 3.51 17.47
N PHE A 27 2.62 4.58 17.17
CA PHE A 27 4.05 4.65 17.46
C PHE A 27 4.31 4.52 18.97
N TRP A 28 3.61 5.31 19.79
CA TRP A 28 3.76 5.28 21.24
C TRP A 28 3.35 3.92 21.82
N LEU A 29 2.19 3.39 21.47
CA LEU A 29 1.74 2.07 21.92
C LEU A 29 2.74 0.99 21.55
N GLY A 30 3.24 0.99 20.31
CA GLY A 30 4.22 0.02 19.85
C GLY A 30 5.58 0.13 20.53
N THR A 31 5.94 1.30 21.09
CA THR A 31 7.19 1.45 21.86
C THR A 31 7.03 1.09 23.33
N VAL A 32 5.82 1.24 23.89
CA VAL A 32 5.55 0.98 25.31
C VAL A 32 5.10 -0.45 25.55
N VAL A 33 4.29 -1.01 24.64
CA VAL A 33 3.84 -2.40 24.70
C VAL A 33 4.90 -3.27 24.03
N ASN A 34 5.76 -3.86 24.85
CA ASN A 34 6.70 -4.88 24.36
C ASN A 34 5.89 -6.06 23.81
N SER A 35 5.90 -6.23 22.50
CA SER A 35 5.34 -7.43 21.88
C SER A 35 6.51 -8.32 21.47
N ASP A 36 6.47 -9.60 21.85
CA ASP A 36 7.40 -10.62 21.36
C ASP A 36 7.14 -10.98 19.88
N PHE A 37 6.29 -10.19 19.22
CA PHE A 37 5.95 -10.40 17.82
C PHE A 37 7.07 -9.85 16.93
N VAL A 38 7.90 -10.76 16.45
CA VAL A 38 9.01 -10.49 15.52
C VAL A 38 8.67 -11.09 14.18
N VAL A 39 8.80 -10.28 13.12
CA VAL A 39 8.58 -10.73 11.73
C VAL A 39 9.91 -10.69 10.99
N PRO A 40 10.44 -11.84 10.55
CA PRO A 40 11.67 -11.88 9.78
C PRO A 40 11.43 -11.35 8.36
N ILE A 41 12.41 -10.63 7.83
CA ILE A 41 12.52 -10.36 6.40
C ILE A 41 13.68 -11.22 5.90
N THR A 42 13.39 -12.09 4.95
CA THR A 42 14.33 -13.13 4.50
C THR A 42 14.88 -12.83 3.12
N LEU A 43 16.03 -13.39 2.84
CA LEU A 43 16.67 -13.39 1.55
C LEU A 43 17.03 -14.83 1.19
N THR A 44 16.57 -15.32 0.05
CA THR A 44 16.94 -16.64 -0.44
C THR A 44 18.10 -16.52 -1.41
N GLN A 45 19.21 -17.16 -1.10
CA GLN A 45 20.41 -17.21 -1.93
C GLN A 45 20.73 -18.63 -2.36
N LEU A 46 21.43 -18.77 -3.50
CA LEU A 46 21.98 -20.06 -3.92
C LEU A 46 23.38 -20.21 -3.35
N VAL A 47 23.59 -21.25 -2.55
CA VAL A 47 24.90 -21.60 -2.01
C VAL A 47 25.39 -22.92 -2.58
N GLY A 48 26.70 -22.98 -2.83
CA GLY A 48 27.35 -24.20 -3.29
C GLY A 48 27.59 -25.17 -2.11
N VAL A 49 27.09 -26.37 -2.20
CA VAL A 49 27.35 -27.47 -1.26
C VAL A 49 28.17 -28.55 -1.94
N GLY A 50 29.03 -29.25 -1.20
CA GLY A 50 29.96 -30.24 -1.73
C GLY A 50 31.29 -29.63 -2.16
N SER A 51 32.09 -30.40 -2.92
CA SER A 51 33.41 -29.93 -3.39
C SER A 51 33.32 -29.30 -4.77
N PRO A 52 33.79 -28.04 -4.95
CA PRO A 52 33.84 -27.40 -6.27
C PRO A 52 34.73 -28.17 -7.28
N ASN A 53 35.66 -28.99 -6.77
CA ASN A 53 36.57 -29.78 -7.59
C ASN A 53 36.02 -31.17 -7.97
N ASP A 54 34.87 -31.55 -7.42
CA ASP A 54 34.13 -32.78 -7.75
C ASP A 54 32.74 -32.47 -8.23
N PRO A 55 32.50 -32.41 -9.56
CA PRO A 55 31.20 -32.08 -10.13
C PRO A 55 30.07 -33.04 -9.72
N SER A 56 30.42 -34.25 -9.28
CA SER A 56 29.42 -35.25 -8.85
C SER A 56 28.88 -34.97 -7.43
N SER A 57 29.65 -34.24 -6.62
CA SER A 57 29.27 -33.87 -5.25
C SER A 57 28.82 -32.42 -5.12
N PHE A 58 29.07 -31.56 -6.13
CA PHE A 58 28.72 -30.15 -6.09
C PHE A 58 27.24 -29.93 -6.50
N ALA A 59 26.54 -29.22 -5.68
CA ALA A 59 25.17 -28.77 -5.98
C ALA A 59 24.97 -27.32 -5.52
N LEU A 60 24.12 -26.58 -6.23
CA LEU A 60 23.59 -25.30 -5.79
C LEU A 60 22.25 -25.55 -5.11
N VAL A 61 22.16 -25.19 -3.85
CA VAL A 61 20.92 -25.30 -3.07
C VAL A 61 20.45 -23.93 -2.60
N PRO A 62 19.13 -23.66 -2.56
CA PRO A 62 18.63 -22.44 -1.97
C PRO A 62 18.86 -22.47 -0.45
N GLU A 63 19.45 -21.41 0.08
CA GLU A 63 19.62 -21.16 1.51
C GLU A 63 18.83 -19.89 1.88
N LEU A 64 18.06 -19.99 2.93
CA LEU A 64 17.23 -18.89 3.44
C LEU A 64 18.00 -18.21 4.57
N GLU A 65 18.28 -16.92 4.40
CA GLU A 65 18.95 -16.08 5.38
C GLU A 65 17.98 -15.04 5.93
N ILE A 66 18.02 -14.78 7.24
CA ILE A 66 17.31 -13.64 7.84
C ILE A 66 18.15 -12.39 7.56
N TRP A 67 17.67 -11.54 6.65
CA TRP A 67 18.32 -10.29 6.29
C TRP A 67 18.11 -9.21 7.35
N THR A 68 16.89 -9.10 7.88
CA THR A 68 16.54 -8.20 8.98
C THR A 68 15.24 -8.64 9.65
N GLU A 69 14.86 -7.99 10.73
CA GLU A 69 13.66 -8.31 11.50
C GLU A 69 12.85 -7.04 11.79
N VAL A 70 11.54 -7.14 11.67
CA VAL A 70 10.60 -6.14 12.19
C VAL A 70 10.23 -6.53 13.60
N THR A 71 10.93 -5.97 14.58
CA THR A 71 10.77 -6.28 16.01
C THR A 71 9.64 -5.51 16.67
N ASN A 72 9.09 -4.52 15.99
CA ASN A 72 8.02 -3.69 16.51
C ASN A 72 7.08 -3.26 15.39
N PHE A 73 5.93 -3.93 15.29
CA PHE A 73 4.97 -3.72 14.21
C PHE A 73 4.19 -2.39 14.35
N GLY A 74 4.02 -1.88 15.58
CA GLY A 74 3.32 -0.62 15.84
C GLY A 74 3.97 0.59 15.15
N PRO A 75 5.26 0.88 15.38
CA PRO A 75 6.00 1.89 14.64
C PRO A 75 6.01 1.67 13.13
N ALA A 76 6.10 0.42 12.65
CA ALA A 76 6.04 0.12 11.22
C ALA A 76 4.66 0.52 10.63
N VAL A 77 3.57 0.22 11.30
CA VAL A 77 2.22 0.68 10.91
C VAL A 77 2.11 2.20 11.00
N ALA A 78 2.70 2.83 12.01
CA ALA A 78 2.66 4.29 12.15
C ALA A 78 3.29 5.02 10.95
N THR A 79 4.26 4.41 10.24
CA THR A 79 4.97 5.08 9.13
C THR A 79 4.05 5.54 8.01
N PHE A 80 3.11 4.70 7.56
CA PHE A 80 2.21 5.10 6.47
C PHE A 80 1.18 6.15 6.92
N LEU A 81 0.70 6.09 8.17
CA LEU A 81 -0.20 7.11 8.72
C LEU A 81 0.50 8.47 8.86
N LEU A 82 1.74 8.47 9.34
CA LEU A 82 2.54 9.68 9.46
C LEU A 82 2.89 10.25 8.08
N ALA A 83 3.19 9.40 7.09
CA ALA A 83 3.39 9.83 5.70
C ALA A 83 2.14 10.52 5.14
N SER A 84 0.95 9.96 5.36
CA SER A 84 -0.32 10.58 4.98
C SER A 84 -0.56 11.90 5.72
N ALA A 85 -0.26 11.98 7.03
CA ALA A 85 -0.36 13.22 7.78
C ALA A 85 0.52 14.33 7.19
N VAL A 86 1.78 14.00 6.89
CA VAL A 86 2.72 14.93 6.24
C VAL A 86 2.19 15.41 4.89
N ALA A 87 1.71 14.51 4.04
CA ALA A 87 1.15 14.88 2.74
C ALA A 87 -0.04 15.84 2.88
N HIS A 88 -0.97 15.55 3.78
CA HIS A 88 -2.12 16.44 4.05
C HIS A 88 -1.70 17.84 4.52
N TYR A 89 -0.69 17.95 5.39
CA TYR A 89 -0.17 19.26 5.82
C TYR A 89 0.56 19.99 4.68
N LEU A 90 1.33 19.29 3.86
CA LEU A 90 2.03 19.89 2.72
C LEU A 90 1.06 20.51 1.71
N ILE A 91 -0.04 19.82 1.36
CA ILE A 91 -1.04 20.34 0.42
C ILE A 91 -1.97 21.39 1.03
N SER A 92 -2.05 21.45 2.34
CA SER A 92 -2.82 22.50 3.03
C SER A 92 -1.99 23.72 3.39
N GLY A 93 -0.66 23.60 3.38
CA GLY A 93 0.32 24.61 3.74
C GLY A 93 1.17 25.05 2.53
N PRO A 94 2.48 24.67 2.50
CA PRO A 94 3.44 25.20 1.54
C PRO A 94 3.09 24.92 0.08
N PHE A 95 2.50 23.78 -0.22
CA PHE A 95 2.14 23.40 -1.61
C PHE A 95 0.70 23.72 -1.99
N TYR A 96 -0.07 24.43 -1.13
CA TYR A 96 -1.49 24.69 -1.37
C TYR A 96 -1.77 25.38 -2.72
N LYS A 97 -0.93 26.37 -3.11
CA LYS A 97 -1.10 27.08 -4.39
C LYS A 97 -0.99 26.12 -5.57
N LYS A 98 0.06 25.30 -5.59
CA LYS A 98 0.29 24.31 -6.64
C LYS A 98 -0.78 23.22 -6.66
N TYR A 99 -1.20 22.75 -5.48
CA TYR A 99 -2.28 21.79 -5.33
C TYR A 99 -3.61 22.33 -5.91
N LYS A 100 -3.95 23.60 -5.64
CA LYS A 100 -5.12 24.28 -6.21
C LYS A 100 -5.05 24.36 -7.73
N GLU A 101 -3.90 24.70 -8.30
CA GLU A 101 -3.67 24.76 -9.73
C GLU A 101 -3.85 23.39 -10.40
N ASP A 102 -3.28 22.34 -9.83
CA ASP A 102 -3.40 20.97 -10.36
C ASP A 102 -4.87 20.48 -10.29
N LEU A 103 -5.56 20.70 -9.18
CA LEU A 103 -6.98 20.35 -9.05
C LEU A 103 -7.88 21.11 -10.04
N SER A 104 -7.58 22.36 -10.35
CA SER A 104 -8.36 23.12 -11.35
C SER A 104 -8.27 22.51 -12.75
N LYS A 105 -7.26 21.70 -13.00
CA LYS A 105 -7.06 20.92 -14.22
C LYS A 105 -7.58 19.48 -14.11
N GLY A 106 -8.20 19.11 -12.98
CA GLY A 106 -8.66 17.74 -12.72
C GLY A 106 -7.52 16.74 -12.44
N ILE A 107 -6.35 17.24 -11.99
CA ILE A 107 -5.19 16.41 -11.67
C ILE A 107 -4.89 16.51 -10.18
N ASN A 108 -4.73 15.36 -9.51
CA ASN A 108 -4.34 15.32 -8.10
C ASN A 108 -3.03 14.56 -7.90
N LYS A 109 -1.91 15.15 -8.34
CA LYS A 109 -0.58 14.53 -8.29
C LYS A 109 -0.19 14.08 -6.90
N VAL A 110 -0.45 14.92 -5.89
CA VAL A 110 0.00 14.65 -4.52
C VAL A 110 -0.70 13.41 -3.97
N ARG A 111 -1.98 13.22 -4.27
CA ARG A 111 -2.71 12.00 -3.91
C ARG A 111 -2.01 10.73 -4.45
N TRP A 112 -1.63 10.75 -5.71
CA TRP A 112 -0.99 9.59 -6.35
C TRP A 112 0.40 9.32 -5.82
N ILE A 113 1.19 10.37 -5.57
CA ILE A 113 2.53 10.24 -4.96
C ILE A 113 2.41 9.73 -3.53
N GLU A 114 1.51 10.30 -2.73
CA GLU A 114 1.28 9.89 -1.36
C GLU A 114 0.84 8.43 -1.29
N TYR A 115 -0.16 8.02 -2.09
CA TYR A 115 -0.65 6.64 -2.11
C TYR A 115 0.37 5.64 -2.66
N SER A 116 1.23 6.06 -3.60
CA SER A 116 2.30 5.19 -4.09
C SER A 116 3.31 4.83 -2.99
N ILE A 117 3.37 5.60 -1.92
CA ILE A 117 4.23 5.33 -0.76
C ILE A 117 3.42 4.71 0.37
N SER A 118 2.40 5.42 0.87
CA SER A 118 1.66 5.02 2.07
C SER A 118 0.90 3.70 1.89
N ALA A 119 0.15 3.55 0.78
CA ALA A 119 -0.57 2.32 0.51
C ALA A 119 0.37 1.15 0.16
N SER A 120 1.55 1.44 -0.43
CA SER A 120 2.54 0.40 -0.72
C SER A 120 3.23 -0.11 0.55
N VAL A 121 3.52 0.76 1.51
CA VAL A 121 3.97 0.34 2.85
C VAL A 121 2.88 -0.48 3.54
N MET A 122 1.63 -0.01 3.51
CA MET A 122 0.52 -0.72 4.13
C MET A 122 0.34 -2.15 3.58
N ILE A 123 0.36 -2.34 2.25
CA ILE A 123 0.17 -3.67 1.66
C ILE A 123 1.36 -4.60 1.93
N VAL A 124 2.59 -4.07 2.03
CA VAL A 124 3.77 -4.84 2.46
C VAL A 124 3.60 -5.32 3.91
N LEU A 125 3.11 -4.46 4.81
CA LEU A 125 2.83 -4.87 6.19
C LEU A 125 1.76 -5.95 6.28
N ILE A 126 0.73 -5.89 5.42
CA ILE A 126 -0.29 -6.95 5.33
C ILE A 126 0.34 -8.25 4.80
N ALA A 127 1.22 -8.16 3.79
CA ALA A 127 1.93 -9.32 3.25
C ALA A 127 2.79 -10.02 4.31
N LEU A 128 3.49 -9.25 5.16
CA LEU A 128 4.24 -9.79 6.31
C LEU A 128 3.34 -10.53 7.30
N LEU A 129 2.11 -10.06 7.55
CA LEU A 129 1.17 -10.71 8.48
C LEU A 129 0.63 -12.06 7.97
N VAL A 130 0.74 -12.33 6.68
CA VAL A 130 0.33 -13.59 6.05
C VAL A 130 1.52 -14.45 5.59
N GLY A 131 2.72 -14.21 6.16
CA GLY A 131 3.87 -15.08 5.94
C GLY A 131 4.69 -14.82 4.68
N ILE A 132 4.47 -13.72 3.97
CA ILE A 132 5.33 -13.32 2.84
C ILE A 132 6.53 -12.56 3.40
N TYR A 133 7.69 -13.22 3.54
CA TYR A 133 8.87 -12.65 4.19
C TYR A 133 10.03 -12.37 3.25
N ASP A 134 10.05 -12.95 2.04
CA ASP A 134 11.14 -12.74 1.09
C ASP A 134 11.20 -11.29 0.61
N ILE A 135 12.40 -10.67 0.73
CA ILE A 135 12.59 -9.23 0.42
C ILE A 135 12.25 -8.88 -1.03
N TRP A 136 12.51 -9.80 -1.98
CA TRP A 136 12.23 -9.55 -3.39
C TRP A 136 10.73 -9.62 -3.68
N ALA A 137 10.02 -10.54 -3.02
CA ALA A 137 8.56 -10.61 -3.08
C ALA A 137 7.92 -9.34 -2.47
N LEU A 138 8.41 -8.89 -1.31
CA LEU A 138 7.94 -7.66 -0.66
C LEU A 138 8.22 -6.42 -1.51
N ALA A 139 9.42 -6.32 -2.11
CA ALA A 139 9.75 -5.25 -3.04
C ALA A 139 8.84 -5.28 -4.28
N GLY A 140 8.61 -6.46 -4.85
CA GLY A 140 7.66 -6.65 -5.96
C GLY A 140 6.26 -6.17 -5.61
N ILE A 141 5.73 -6.56 -4.45
CA ILE A 141 4.42 -6.11 -3.92
C ILE A 141 4.38 -4.58 -3.77
N PHE A 142 5.43 -3.98 -3.19
CA PHE A 142 5.53 -2.53 -3.04
C PHE A 142 5.46 -1.81 -4.38
N PHE A 143 6.32 -2.21 -5.33
CA PHE A 143 6.40 -1.53 -6.62
C PHE A 143 5.18 -1.80 -7.52
N MET A 144 4.55 -2.95 -7.44
CA MET A 144 3.28 -3.19 -8.13
C MET A 144 2.18 -2.27 -7.61
N ASN A 145 2.05 -2.11 -6.30
CA ASN A 145 1.07 -1.18 -5.74
C ASN A 145 1.41 0.29 -6.07
N ALA A 146 2.67 0.67 -6.02
CA ALA A 146 3.11 2.00 -6.44
C ALA A 146 2.81 2.26 -7.93
N ALA A 147 3.10 1.28 -8.81
CA ALA A 147 2.83 1.37 -10.23
C ALA A 147 1.33 1.52 -10.53
N MET A 148 0.46 0.83 -9.80
CA MET A 148 -0.99 1.03 -9.87
C MET A 148 -1.37 2.50 -9.62
N CYS A 149 -0.79 3.12 -8.59
CA CYS A 149 -1.02 4.53 -8.29
C CYS A 149 -0.50 5.44 -9.41
N TRP A 150 0.66 5.14 -10.00
CA TRP A 150 1.20 5.90 -11.13
C TRP A 150 0.37 5.75 -12.40
N PHE A 151 -0.24 4.58 -12.65
CA PHE A 151 -1.22 4.42 -13.73
C PHE A 151 -2.47 5.25 -13.49
N GLY A 152 -2.92 5.39 -12.24
CA GLY A 152 -4.00 6.32 -11.87
C GLY A 152 -3.63 7.78 -12.16
N TRP A 153 -2.40 8.19 -11.82
CA TRP A 153 -1.91 9.52 -12.19
C TRP A 153 -1.82 9.70 -13.70
N MET A 154 -1.28 8.71 -14.42
CA MET A 154 -1.20 8.74 -15.88
C MET A 154 -2.59 8.88 -16.51
N MET A 155 -3.61 8.21 -15.98
CA MET A 155 -4.99 8.38 -16.45
C MET A 155 -5.48 9.83 -16.32
N GLU A 156 -5.24 10.49 -15.18
CA GLU A 156 -5.61 11.89 -14.99
C GLU A 156 -4.89 12.84 -15.97
N VAL A 157 -3.58 12.62 -16.18
CA VAL A 157 -2.78 13.45 -17.11
C VAL A 157 -3.15 13.19 -18.55
N HIS A 158 -3.27 11.91 -18.96
CA HIS A 158 -3.55 11.54 -20.35
C HIS A 158 -4.93 12.04 -20.79
N ASN A 159 -5.94 11.90 -19.96
CA ASN A 159 -7.29 12.33 -20.28
C ASN A 159 -7.49 13.86 -20.33
N GLN A 160 -6.44 14.66 -20.06
CA GLN A 160 -6.45 16.11 -20.38
C GLN A 160 -6.40 16.38 -21.88
N TYR A 161 -5.90 15.44 -22.68
CA TYR A 161 -5.62 15.59 -24.09
C TYR A 161 -6.53 14.73 -24.98
N THR A 162 -7.50 14.00 -24.39
CA THR A 162 -8.42 13.13 -25.13
C THR A 162 -9.82 13.72 -25.15
N GLU A 163 -10.52 13.62 -26.29
CA GLU A 163 -11.94 14.02 -26.40
C GLU A 163 -12.87 13.04 -25.69
N LYS A 164 -12.48 11.77 -25.65
CA LYS A 164 -13.20 10.70 -24.92
C LYS A 164 -12.29 10.10 -23.89
N VAL A 165 -12.88 9.61 -22.80
CA VAL A 165 -12.13 8.98 -21.71
C VAL A 165 -11.38 7.74 -22.24
N ASP A 166 -10.05 7.77 -22.14
CA ASP A 166 -9.19 6.62 -22.40
C ASP A 166 -9.00 5.84 -21.08
N TRP A 167 -9.46 4.61 -21.08
CA TRP A 167 -9.42 3.71 -19.92
C TRP A 167 -8.17 2.83 -19.88
N THR A 168 -7.26 2.94 -20.83
CA THR A 168 -6.08 2.05 -20.95
C THR A 168 -5.23 2.08 -19.69
N SER A 169 -4.84 3.26 -19.21
CA SER A 169 -4.05 3.38 -17.99
C SER A 169 -4.79 2.83 -16.77
N TYR A 170 -6.10 3.06 -16.66
CA TYR A 170 -6.92 2.53 -15.58
C TYR A 170 -6.92 0.99 -15.56
N ILE A 171 -7.15 0.37 -16.73
CA ILE A 171 -7.17 -1.10 -16.85
C ILE A 171 -5.81 -1.69 -16.49
N MET A 172 -4.72 -1.11 -16.98
CA MET A 172 -3.36 -1.54 -16.62
C MET A 172 -3.10 -1.39 -15.13
N GLY A 173 -3.53 -0.27 -14.53
CA GLY A 173 -3.46 -0.05 -13.09
C GLY A 173 -4.22 -1.10 -12.29
N CYS A 174 -5.44 -1.47 -12.71
CA CYS A 174 -6.23 -2.52 -12.05
C CYS A 174 -5.55 -3.90 -12.14
N LEU A 175 -4.99 -4.26 -13.29
CA LEU A 175 -4.28 -5.54 -13.48
C LEU A 175 -3.05 -5.63 -12.57
N VAL A 176 -2.24 -4.57 -12.51
CA VAL A 176 -1.06 -4.54 -11.65
C VAL A 176 -1.48 -4.48 -10.16
N GLY A 177 -2.51 -3.70 -9.83
CA GLY A 177 -2.95 -3.49 -8.46
C GLY A 177 -3.64 -4.70 -7.82
N VAL A 178 -4.26 -5.59 -8.61
CA VAL A 178 -4.87 -6.82 -8.07
C VAL A 178 -3.81 -7.88 -7.71
N THR A 179 -2.65 -7.86 -8.34
CA THR A 179 -1.62 -8.91 -8.20
C THR A 179 -1.11 -9.06 -6.74
N PRO A 180 -0.76 -8.00 -6.00
CA PRO A 180 -0.41 -8.11 -4.59
C PRO A 180 -1.50 -8.77 -3.73
N TRP A 181 -2.76 -8.45 -3.99
CA TRP A 181 -3.89 -9.04 -3.27
C TRP A 181 -4.05 -10.54 -3.56
N VAL A 182 -3.77 -10.97 -4.78
CA VAL A 182 -3.76 -12.40 -5.14
C VAL A 182 -2.66 -13.13 -4.37
N PHE A 183 -1.45 -12.56 -4.27
CA PHE A 183 -0.35 -13.16 -3.51
C PHE A 183 -0.71 -13.30 -2.02
N ILE A 184 -1.21 -12.22 -1.41
CA ILE A 184 -1.66 -12.22 -0.02
C ILE A 184 -2.78 -13.25 0.20
N PHE A 185 -3.76 -13.31 -0.71
CA PHE A 185 -4.87 -14.24 -0.62
C PHE A 185 -4.42 -15.70 -0.71
N ILE A 186 -3.51 -16.03 -1.63
CA ILE A 186 -2.97 -17.40 -1.77
C ILE A 186 -2.26 -17.83 -0.49
N ASN A 187 -1.44 -16.96 0.12
CA ASN A 187 -0.79 -17.26 1.39
C ASN A 187 -1.82 -17.41 2.52
N LEU A 188 -2.79 -16.49 2.60
CA LEU A 188 -3.84 -16.54 3.62
C LEU A 188 -4.64 -17.85 3.60
N ILE A 189 -4.99 -18.38 2.42
CA ILE A 189 -5.71 -19.67 2.31
C ILE A 189 -4.77 -20.87 2.47
N GLY A 190 -3.50 -20.74 2.09
CA GLY A 190 -2.50 -21.81 2.21
C GLY A 190 -2.19 -22.13 3.67
N ASP A 191 -2.00 -21.12 4.50
CA ASP A 191 -1.73 -21.26 5.92
C ASP A 191 -3.00 -21.62 6.72
N GLY A 192 -4.18 -21.29 6.18
CA GLY A 192 -5.46 -21.43 6.86
C GLY A 192 -5.61 -20.48 8.05
N VAL A 193 -6.81 -20.44 8.61
CA VAL A 193 -7.10 -19.63 9.80
C VAL A 193 -6.69 -20.40 11.06
N ALA A 194 -6.13 -19.70 12.04
CA ALA A 194 -5.79 -20.28 13.33
C ALA A 194 -7.05 -20.80 14.06
N THR A 195 -7.01 -22.06 14.45
CA THR A 195 -8.05 -22.77 15.21
C THR A 195 -7.39 -23.71 16.21
N ASP A 196 -8.17 -24.35 17.07
CA ASP A 196 -7.64 -25.36 17.99
C ASP A 196 -6.99 -26.55 17.24
N SER A 197 -7.48 -26.86 16.04
CA SER A 197 -6.92 -27.90 15.15
C SER A 197 -5.77 -27.39 14.26
N ASN A 198 -5.63 -26.10 14.11
CA ASN A 198 -4.55 -25.44 13.34
C ASN A 198 -4.01 -24.22 14.11
N PRO A 199 -3.28 -24.42 15.21
CA PRO A 199 -2.77 -23.30 16.02
C PRO A 199 -1.67 -22.48 15.32
N GLN A 200 -1.08 -23.01 14.25
CA GLN A 200 -0.09 -22.32 13.43
C GLN A 200 -0.68 -21.47 12.30
N GLY A 201 -1.99 -21.51 12.11
CA GLY A 201 -2.68 -20.75 11.08
C GLY A 201 -2.67 -19.25 11.34
N VAL A 202 -3.08 -18.49 10.33
CA VAL A 202 -3.15 -17.03 10.37
C VAL A 202 -4.18 -16.59 11.44
N PRO A 203 -3.80 -15.68 12.35
CA PRO A 203 -4.73 -15.18 13.37
C PRO A 203 -6.01 -14.57 12.78
N GLN A 204 -7.15 -14.80 13.39
CA GLN A 204 -8.47 -14.33 12.93
C GLN A 204 -8.49 -12.82 12.63
N PHE A 205 -7.81 -12.01 13.43
CA PHE A 205 -7.78 -10.56 13.23
C PHE A 205 -7.09 -10.17 11.90
N VAL A 206 -6.10 -10.93 11.44
CA VAL A 206 -5.42 -10.70 10.15
C VAL A 206 -6.39 -10.91 8.99
N VAL A 207 -7.26 -11.93 9.10
CA VAL A 207 -8.33 -12.16 8.09
C VAL A 207 -9.24 -10.94 8.00
N TRP A 208 -9.64 -10.37 9.15
CA TRP A 208 -10.47 -9.16 9.17
C TRP A 208 -9.74 -7.94 8.62
N ILE A 209 -8.44 -7.78 8.89
CA ILE A 209 -7.61 -6.73 8.26
C ILE A 209 -7.64 -6.92 6.75
N PHE A 210 -7.32 -8.11 6.24
CA PHE A 210 -7.32 -8.40 4.82
C PHE A 210 -8.66 -8.05 4.16
N VAL A 211 -9.76 -8.59 4.66
CA VAL A 211 -11.09 -8.38 4.07
C VAL A 211 -11.49 -6.90 4.10
N SER A 212 -11.33 -6.22 5.24
CA SER A 212 -11.74 -4.82 5.38
C SER A 212 -10.90 -3.90 4.48
N ILE A 213 -9.58 -4.05 4.48
CA ILE A 213 -8.71 -3.20 3.65
C ILE A 213 -8.91 -3.51 2.16
N PHE A 214 -9.07 -4.78 1.76
CA PHE A 214 -9.38 -5.14 0.38
C PHE A 214 -10.68 -4.48 -0.11
N LEU A 215 -11.74 -4.48 0.71
CA LEU A 215 -12.99 -3.81 0.36
C LEU A 215 -12.82 -2.30 0.23
N PHE A 216 -12.16 -1.64 1.21
CA PHE A 216 -11.92 -0.20 1.16
C PHE A 216 -11.01 0.20 -0.01
N PHE A 217 -9.98 -0.59 -0.30
CA PHE A 217 -9.09 -0.37 -1.41
C PHE A 217 -9.83 -0.37 -2.76
N ASN A 218 -10.76 -1.31 -2.96
CA ASN A 218 -11.56 -1.36 -4.17
C ASN A 218 -12.55 -0.19 -4.31
N THR A 219 -13.00 0.42 -3.21
CA THR A 219 -13.87 1.61 -3.29
C THR A 219 -13.18 2.77 -3.99
N PHE A 220 -11.86 2.89 -3.88
CA PHE A 220 -11.08 3.91 -4.57
C PHE A 220 -11.14 3.75 -6.10
N SER A 221 -10.98 2.55 -6.58
CA SER A 221 -11.09 2.20 -8.00
C SER A 221 -12.52 2.45 -8.53
N ILE A 222 -13.54 2.04 -7.78
CA ILE A 222 -14.94 2.28 -8.12
C ILE A 222 -15.24 3.79 -8.18
N ASN A 223 -14.77 4.56 -7.21
CA ASN A 223 -14.96 6.03 -7.20
C ASN A 223 -14.36 6.68 -8.44
N MET A 224 -13.20 6.20 -8.92
CA MET A 224 -12.59 6.71 -10.14
C MET A 224 -13.48 6.44 -11.38
N ILE A 225 -14.05 5.24 -11.49
CA ILE A 225 -15.02 4.94 -12.57
C ILE A 225 -16.22 5.90 -12.50
N LEU A 226 -16.83 6.06 -11.33
CA LEU A 226 -17.99 6.91 -11.14
C LEU A 226 -17.71 8.37 -11.46
N GLN A 227 -16.51 8.86 -11.11
CA GLN A 227 -16.03 10.20 -11.40
C GLN A 227 -15.90 10.43 -12.91
N TYR A 228 -15.19 9.54 -13.62
CA TYR A 228 -14.99 9.68 -15.06
C TYR A 228 -16.25 9.43 -15.89
N LYS A 229 -17.18 8.59 -15.40
CA LYS A 229 -18.51 8.42 -15.99
C LYS A 229 -19.49 9.52 -15.57
N GLN A 230 -19.10 10.44 -14.71
CA GLN A 230 -19.91 11.57 -14.22
C GLN A 230 -21.28 11.14 -13.65
N VAL A 231 -21.31 10.03 -12.91
CA VAL A 231 -22.55 9.47 -12.36
C VAL A 231 -23.00 10.26 -11.13
N GLY A 232 -24.24 10.77 -11.13
CA GLY A 232 -24.88 11.40 -9.96
C GLY A 232 -24.03 12.51 -9.33
N LYS A 233 -23.70 12.40 -8.05
CA LYS A 233 -22.89 13.40 -7.31
C LYS A 233 -21.43 13.41 -7.71
N TRP A 234 -20.91 12.34 -8.33
CA TRP A 234 -19.49 12.24 -8.74
C TRP A 234 -19.12 13.17 -9.88
N LYS A 235 -20.10 13.63 -10.70
CA LYS A 235 -19.86 14.64 -11.74
C LYS A 235 -19.33 15.97 -11.18
N ASP A 236 -19.60 16.27 -9.91
CA ASP A 236 -19.18 17.49 -9.23
C ASP A 236 -17.90 17.31 -8.40
N TYR A 237 -17.34 16.12 -8.37
CA TYR A 237 -16.07 15.83 -7.68
C TYR A 237 -14.89 16.27 -8.52
N LEU A 238 -13.98 17.01 -7.86
CA LEU A 238 -12.67 17.37 -8.37
C LEU A 238 -11.66 16.29 -8.04
#